data_0c85b74d4417ce4a046608b7b15cedd3
#
_entry.id   0c85b74d4417ce4a046608b7b15cedd3
#
_cell.length_a   1.000
_cell.length_b   1.000
_cell.length_c   1.000
_cell.angle_alpha   90.00
_cell.angle_beta   90.00
_cell.angle_gamma   90.00
#
_symmetry.space_group_name_H-M   'P 1'
#
loop_
_entity.id
_entity.type
_entity.pdbx_description
1 polymer ?
#
loop_
_entity_poly.entity_id
_entity_poly.type
_entity_poly.pdbx_seq_one_letter_code
_entity_poly.pdbx_strand_id
1 'polypeptide(L)'
;AIAGSSMGAYVGALWAAGFSGKDLENLAGEMQDRRQLWRLADPMIPPMKGLFRGMKARAHLERSLGDLRFEDLERRVLAVAVDIDTKQRLVFRHGRIADAVPASCAMPGIIAPVTIDGHRCIDGGVIDPVPVGALRKYTDVDRVIAVSVVPTFADVEEGKCARDDAPLPTFWKRFGKSLNGNINLLAQGNMIGTFRQSIRAAQIRLAHESCKRADLCLRPEHFFAPWHDYAGFRRFIDAGRKVATEHLDEIRAMLQPDYQPNEITPFKPMVGHDVA
;
A
#
# COMPACT_ATOMS: atom_id res chain seq x y z
N ALA A 1 2.89 -14.72 -9.63
CA ALA A 1 1.83 -14.21 -8.74
C ALA A 1 2.31 -12.95 -8.03
N ILE A 2 1.39 -12.07 -7.63
CA ILE A 2 1.66 -10.80 -6.95
C ILE A 2 0.72 -10.71 -5.76
N ALA A 3 1.23 -10.29 -4.59
CA ALA A 3 0.39 -9.90 -3.48
C ALA A 3 0.76 -8.49 -3.03
N GLY A 4 -0.21 -7.64 -2.78
CA GLY A 4 0.00 -6.27 -2.37
C GLY A 4 -1.00 -5.78 -1.34
N SER A 5 -0.56 -4.83 -0.52
CA SER A 5 -1.41 -4.02 0.36
C SER A 5 -1.34 -2.58 -0.10
N SER A 6 -2.47 -1.87 -0.09
CA SER A 6 -2.52 -0.45 -0.44
C SER A 6 -1.94 -0.16 -1.84
N MET A 7 -0.98 0.74 -1.96
CA MET A 7 -0.32 1.06 -3.24
C MET A 7 0.36 -0.16 -3.88
N GLY A 8 0.80 -1.15 -3.09
CA GLY A 8 1.32 -2.41 -3.62
C GLY A 8 0.25 -3.23 -4.36
N ALA A 9 -0.99 -3.23 -3.87
CA ALA A 9 -2.13 -3.84 -4.57
C ALA A 9 -2.48 -3.06 -5.84
N TYR A 10 -2.47 -1.72 -5.79
CA TYR A 10 -2.76 -0.85 -6.92
C TYR A 10 -1.76 -1.06 -8.07
N VAL A 11 -0.47 -0.93 -7.78
CA VAL A 11 0.60 -1.09 -8.79
C VAL A 11 0.65 -2.52 -9.32
N GLY A 12 0.51 -3.51 -8.41
CA GLY A 12 0.52 -4.92 -8.76
C GLY A 12 -0.64 -5.30 -9.70
N ALA A 13 -1.85 -4.76 -9.45
CA ALA A 13 -3.00 -5.00 -10.30
C ALA A 13 -2.82 -4.40 -11.70
N LEU A 14 -2.34 -3.15 -11.81
CA LEU A 14 -2.06 -2.52 -13.11
C LEU A 14 -1.00 -3.29 -13.90
N TRP A 15 0.09 -3.69 -13.23
CA TRP A 15 1.14 -4.47 -13.89
C TRP A 15 0.63 -5.84 -14.37
N ALA A 16 -0.18 -6.52 -13.57
CA ALA A 16 -0.78 -7.79 -13.95
C ALA A 16 -1.80 -7.64 -15.10
N ALA A 17 -2.45 -6.48 -15.20
CA ALA A 17 -3.34 -6.11 -16.31
C ALA A 17 -2.59 -5.73 -17.61
N GLY A 18 -1.25 -5.84 -17.64
CA GLY A 18 -0.44 -5.61 -18.82
C GLY A 18 0.20 -4.21 -18.93
N PHE A 19 0.03 -3.35 -17.92
CA PHE A 19 0.72 -2.06 -17.91
C PHE A 19 2.23 -2.26 -17.82
N SER A 20 2.98 -1.65 -18.71
CA SER A 20 4.43 -1.65 -18.67
C SER A 20 4.96 -0.74 -17.56
N GLY A 21 6.24 -0.87 -17.21
CA GLY A 21 6.89 0.05 -16.29
C GLY A 21 6.79 1.52 -16.74
N LYS A 22 6.79 1.76 -18.07
CA LYS A 22 6.60 3.11 -18.64
C LYS A 22 5.19 3.65 -18.45
N ASP A 23 4.19 2.79 -18.57
CA ASP A 23 2.79 3.17 -18.35
C ASP A 23 2.56 3.52 -16.87
N LEU A 24 3.14 2.74 -15.95
CA LEU A 24 3.09 3.03 -14.51
C LEU A 24 3.81 4.33 -14.16
N GLU A 25 4.95 4.61 -14.81
CA GLU A 25 5.66 5.88 -14.66
C GLU A 25 4.84 7.07 -15.16
N ASN A 26 4.15 6.91 -16.29
CA ASN A 26 3.27 7.94 -16.84
C ASN A 26 2.09 8.22 -15.91
N LEU A 27 1.44 7.18 -15.37
CA LEU A 27 0.36 7.31 -14.39
C LEU A 27 0.83 8.02 -13.10
N ALA A 28 2.03 7.70 -12.61
CA ALA A 28 2.62 8.39 -11.48
C ALA A 28 2.87 9.88 -11.80
N GLY A 29 3.27 10.18 -13.03
CA GLY A 29 3.46 11.55 -13.52
C GLY A 29 2.17 12.37 -13.58
N GLU A 30 1.04 11.75 -13.88
CA GLU A 30 -0.28 12.41 -13.85
C GLU A 30 -0.63 12.91 -12.44
N MET A 31 -0.21 12.17 -11.41
CA MET A 31 -0.44 12.55 -10.01
C MET A 31 0.47 13.70 -9.52
N GLN A 32 1.46 14.12 -10.31
CA GLN A 32 2.31 15.28 -10.01
C GLN A 32 1.52 16.59 -10.02
N ASP A 33 0.52 16.71 -10.91
CA ASP A 33 -0.31 17.91 -10.99
C ASP A 33 -1.28 17.99 -9.81
N ARG A 34 -1.09 19.02 -8.98
CA ARG A 34 -1.97 19.31 -7.83
C ARG A 34 -3.44 19.44 -8.22
N ARG A 35 -3.76 19.88 -9.46
CA ARG A 35 -5.14 19.98 -9.96
C ARG A 35 -5.73 18.59 -10.19
N GLN A 36 -4.92 17.64 -10.67
CA GLN A 36 -5.36 16.26 -10.87
C GLN A 36 -5.58 15.55 -9.54
N LEU A 37 -4.66 15.72 -8.57
CA LEU A 37 -4.87 15.23 -7.20
C LEU A 37 -6.17 15.78 -6.59
N TRP A 38 -6.50 17.05 -6.85
CA TRP A 38 -7.76 17.63 -6.42
C TRP A 38 -8.98 16.99 -7.09
N ARG A 39 -8.86 16.59 -8.34
CA ARG A 39 -9.94 15.86 -9.04
C ARG A 39 -10.18 14.47 -8.45
N LEU A 40 -9.15 13.86 -7.83
CA LEU A 40 -9.28 12.59 -7.12
C LEU A 40 -9.75 12.77 -5.67
N ALA A 41 -9.68 13.98 -5.13
CA ALA A 41 -10.19 14.27 -3.80
C ALA A 41 -11.73 14.37 -3.83
N ASP A 42 -12.37 13.67 -2.90
CA ASP A 42 -13.81 13.70 -2.66
C ASP A 42 -14.08 13.86 -1.16
N PRO A 43 -13.93 15.10 -0.62
CA PRO A 43 -14.01 15.34 0.80
C PRO A 43 -15.36 14.90 1.38
N MET A 44 -15.30 14.32 2.56
CA MET A 44 -16.48 13.96 3.35
C MET A 44 -16.79 15.09 4.33
N ILE A 45 -17.97 15.67 4.23
CA ILE A 45 -18.44 16.74 5.10
C ILE A 45 -19.78 16.32 5.73
N PRO A 46 -19.88 16.17 7.07
CA PRO A 46 -18.79 16.19 8.06
C PRO A 46 -17.88 14.95 7.96
N PRO A 47 -16.61 15.00 8.40
CA PRO A 47 -15.63 13.92 8.26
C PRO A 47 -15.81 12.82 9.32
N MET A 48 -16.97 12.17 9.32
CA MET A 48 -17.33 11.19 10.36
C MET A 48 -16.61 9.85 10.25
N LYS A 49 -16.31 9.39 9.03
CA LYS A 49 -15.70 8.07 8.79
C LYS A 49 -14.30 8.15 8.17
N GLY A 50 -13.89 9.33 7.73
CA GLY A 50 -12.63 9.63 7.07
C GLY A 50 -12.67 11.04 6.50
N LEU A 51 -11.54 11.55 6.03
CA LEU A 51 -11.47 12.87 5.38
C LEU A 51 -12.00 12.83 3.94
N PHE A 52 -11.86 11.67 3.27
CA PHE A 52 -12.31 11.43 1.89
C PHE A 52 -13.17 10.19 1.79
N ARG A 53 -14.03 10.16 0.78
CA ARG A 53 -14.89 9.00 0.47
C ARG A 53 -14.14 7.92 -0.32
N GLY A 54 -13.13 8.28 -1.13
CA GLY A 54 -12.38 7.37 -1.99
C GLY A 54 -13.08 7.01 -3.31
N MET A 55 -14.26 7.55 -3.59
CA MET A 55 -15.05 7.25 -4.78
C MET A 55 -14.37 7.68 -6.08
N LYS A 56 -13.69 8.82 -6.06
CA LYS A 56 -12.98 9.34 -7.22
C LYS A 56 -11.71 8.55 -7.54
N ALA A 57 -11.00 8.09 -6.51
CA ALA A 57 -9.86 7.19 -6.68
C ALA A 57 -10.30 5.84 -7.28
N ARG A 58 -11.44 5.30 -6.82
CA ARG A 58 -12.08 4.13 -7.42
C ARG A 58 -12.43 4.37 -8.89
N ALA A 59 -13.12 5.46 -9.21
CA ALA A 59 -13.49 5.81 -10.58
C ALA A 59 -12.26 6.03 -11.50
N HIS A 60 -11.13 6.46 -10.95
CA HIS A 60 -9.88 6.54 -11.70
C HIS A 60 -9.36 5.14 -12.07
N LEU A 61 -9.38 4.22 -11.12
CA LEU A 61 -8.99 2.83 -11.35
C LEU A 61 -9.94 2.11 -12.32
N GLU A 62 -11.25 2.34 -12.21
CA GLU A 62 -12.26 1.84 -13.15
C GLU A 62 -12.01 2.31 -14.59
N ARG A 63 -11.55 3.55 -14.79
CA ARG A 63 -11.19 4.04 -16.12
C ARG A 63 -9.97 3.35 -16.72
N SER A 64 -9.03 2.93 -15.87
CA SER A 64 -7.80 2.25 -16.29
C SER A 64 -8.01 0.75 -16.54
N LEU A 65 -8.86 0.10 -15.76
CA LEU A 65 -9.04 -1.35 -15.76
C LEU A 65 -10.42 -1.81 -16.26
N GLY A 66 -11.40 -0.88 -16.38
CA GLY A 66 -12.77 -1.25 -16.73
C GLY A 66 -13.39 -2.23 -15.74
N ASP A 67 -14.04 -3.24 -16.27
CA ASP A 67 -14.67 -4.32 -15.49
C ASP A 67 -13.75 -5.53 -15.26
N LEU A 68 -12.43 -5.37 -15.48
CA LEU A 68 -11.45 -6.44 -15.34
C LEU A 68 -11.53 -7.08 -13.95
N ARG A 69 -11.54 -8.40 -13.92
CA ARG A 69 -11.64 -9.21 -12.72
C ARG A 69 -10.29 -9.86 -12.42
N PHE A 70 -10.08 -10.28 -11.19
CA PHE A 70 -8.87 -11.02 -10.80
C PHE A 70 -8.69 -12.31 -11.62
N GLU A 71 -9.81 -12.95 -11.96
CA GLU A 71 -9.84 -14.21 -12.72
C GLU A 71 -9.41 -14.05 -14.19
N ASP A 72 -9.53 -12.84 -14.72
CA ASP A 72 -9.18 -12.51 -16.12
C ASP A 72 -7.67 -12.27 -16.31
N LEU A 73 -6.93 -12.12 -15.20
CA LEU A 73 -5.51 -11.81 -15.24
C LEU A 73 -4.64 -13.02 -15.53
N GLU A 74 -3.70 -12.92 -16.46
CA GLU A 74 -2.67 -13.95 -16.70
C GLU A 74 -1.80 -14.18 -15.45
N ARG A 75 -1.49 -13.10 -14.72
CA ARG A 75 -0.72 -13.14 -13.47
C ARG A 75 -1.68 -13.01 -12.30
N ARG A 76 -1.70 -14.02 -11.44
CA ARG A 76 -2.50 -13.99 -10.21
C ARG A 76 -2.14 -12.77 -9.35
N VAL A 77 -3.15 -12.03 -8.93
CA VAL A 77 -3.03 -10.89 -8.02
C VAL A 77 -3.83 -11.14 -6.76
N LEU A 78 -3.26 -10.77 -5.63
CA LEU A 78 -3.91 -10.78 -4.33
C LEU A 78 -3.88 -9.35 -3.77
N ALA A 79 -5.06 -8.78 -3.50
CA ALA A 79 -5.17 -7.49 -2.82
C ALA A 79 -5.54 -7.73 -1.35
N VAL A 80 -4.74 -7.21 -0.44
CA VAL A 80 -4.94 -7.43 1.00
C VAL A 80 -5.61 -6.22 1.63
N ALA A 81 -6.67 -6.47 2.41
CA ALA A 81 -7.35 -5.49 3.23
C ALA A 81 -7.57 -6.03 4.65
N VAL A 82 -8.16 -5.23 5.51
CA VAL A 82 -8.54 -5.60 6.88
C VAL A 82 -10.03 -5.35 7.07
N ASP A 83 -10.75 -6.34 7.55
CA ASP A 83 -12.09 -6.13 8.06
C ASP A 83 -12.01 -5.44 9.43
N ILE A 84 -12.51 -4.20 9.51
CA ILE A 84 -12.42 -3.42 10.76
C ILE A 84 -13.32 -3.97 11.87
N ASP A 85 -14.34 -4.77 11.54
CA ASP A 85 -15.26 -5.34 12.53
C ASP A 85 -14.67 -6.61 13.15
N THR A 86 -14.21 -7.54 12.33
CA THR A 86 -13.64 -8.81 12.79
C THR A 86 -12.14 -8.73 13.13
N LYS A 87 -11.46 -7.65 12.72
CA LYS A 87 -10.00 -7.44 12.86
C LYS A 87 -9.18 -8.44 12.03
N GLN A 88 -9.79 -9.10 11.08
CA GLN A 88 -9.16 -10.15 10.29
C GLN A 88 -8.62 -9.61 8.97
N ARG A 89 -7.57 -10.26 8.48
CA ARG A 89 -7.05 -10.04 7.14
C ARG A 89 -8.01 -10.63 6.11
N LEU A 90 -8.39 -9.82 5.14
CA LEU A 90 -9.10 -10.22 3.93
C LEU A 90 -8.12 -10.27 2.77
N VAL A 91 -8.24 -11.28 1.92
CA VAL A 91 -7.43 -11.43 0.72
C VAL A 91 -8.35 -11.56 -0.47
N PHE A 92 -8.47 -10.48 -1.22
CA PHE A 92 -9.24 -10.45 -2.46
C PHE A 92 -8.44 -11.07 -3.59
N ARG A 93 -9.03 -12.03 -4.26
CA ARG A 93 -8.44 -12.79 -5.37
C ARG A 93 -9.47 -13.16 -6.43
N HIS A 94 -10.70 -12.76 -6.22
CA HIS A 94 -11.84 -12.93 -7.10
C HIS A 94 -12.64 -11.63 -7.19
N GLY A 95 -13.46 -11.49 -8.20
CA GLY A 95 -14.30 -10.33 -8.40
C GLY A 95 -13.60 -9.17 -9.11
N ARG A 96 -14.24 -8.00 -9.13
CA ARG A 96 -13.72 -6.83 -9.85
C ARG A 96 -12.53 -6.22 -9.10
N ILE A 97 -11.45 -6.00 -9.82
CA ILE A 97 -10.23 -5.38 -9.27
C ILE A 97 -10.52 -3.96 -8.77
N ALA A 98 -11.35 -3.21 -9.51
CA ALA A 98 -11.73 -1.84 -9.18
C ALA A 98 -12.56 -1.71 -7.88
N ASP A 99 -13.10 -2.80 -7.35
CA ASP A 99 -13.78 -2.82 -6.06
C ASP A 99 -12.80 -3.14 -4.92
N ALA A 100 -11.96 -4.14 -5.10
CA ALA A 100 -11.07 -4.66 -4.06
C ALA A 100 -9.85 -3.77 -3.79
N VAL A 101 -9.23 -3.20 -4.84
CA VAL A 101 -8.02 -2.37 -4.67
C VAL A 101 -8.31 -1.10 -3.87
N PRO A 102 -9.40 -0.34 -4.09
CA PRO A 102 -9.77 0.79 -3.24
C PRO A 102 -9.99 0.40 -1.77
N ALA A 103 -10.54 -0.78 -1.51
CA ALA A 103 -10.70 -1.29 -0.15
C ALA A 103 -9.34 -1.55 0.52
N SER A 104 -8.39 -2.12 -0.24
CA SER A 104 -6.99 -2.30 0.19
C SER A 104 -6.25 -0.97 0.44
N CYS A 105 -6.71 0.14 -0.14
CA CYS A 105 -6.13 1.48 -0.01
C CYS A 105 -6.90 2.38 0.96
N ALA A 106 -7.93 1.90 1.66
CA ALA A 106 -8.76 2.69 2.56
C ALA A 106 -8.04 3.01 3.88
N MET A 107 -7.07 3.93 3.82
CA MET A 107 -6.21 4.30 4.96
C MET A 107 -7.03 4.91 6.10
N PRO A 108 -6.97 4.33 7.32
CA PRO A 108 -7.75 4.80 8.47
C PRO A 108 -7.55 6.28 8.78
N GLY A 109 -8.65 6.99 9.01
CA GLY A 109 -8.66 8.43 9.27
C GLY A 109 -8.55 9.31 8.03
N ILE A 110 -8.06 8.79 6.91
CA ILE A 110 -7.91 9.53 5.63
C ILE A 110 -9.02 9.14 4.67
N ILE A 111 -9.17 7.87 4.35
CA ILE A 111 -10.20 7.36 3.45
C ILE A 111 -11.23 6.59 4.27
N ALA A 112 -12.51 6.83 3.98
CA ALA A 112 -13.58 6.09 4.65
C ALA A 112 -13.48 4.59 4.35
N PRO A 113 -13.81 3.70 5.31
CA PRO A 113 -13.87 2.27 5.07
C PRO A 113 -14.77 1.93 3.88
N VAL A 114 -14.33 1.01 3.05
CA VAL A 114 -15.07 0.51 1.88
C VAL A 114 -15.80 -0.77 2.28
N THR A 115 -17.10 -0.87 1.94
CA THR A 115 -17.86 -2.10 2.22
C THR A 115 -17.89 -2.98 0.99
N ILE A 116 -17.43 -4.24 1.13
CA ILE A 116 -17.48 -5.29 0.11
C ILE A 116 -18.05 -6.54 0.75
N ASP A 117 -19.10 -7.10 0.18
CA ASP A 117 -19.76 -8.35 0.61
C ASP A 117 -20.08 -8.38 2.13
N GLY A 118 -20.51 -7.23 2.67
CA GLY A 118 -20.81 -7.05 4.09
C GLY A 118 -19.63 -6.75 5.00
N HIS A 119 -18.40 -6.88 4.52
CA HIS A 119 -17.18 -6.55 5.26
C HIS A 119 -16.82 -5.09 5.14
N ARG A 120 -16.58 -4.40 6.25
CA ARG A 120 -16.07 -3.03 6.27
C ARG A 120 -14.54 -3.02 6.22
N CYS A 121 -14.00 -2.78 5.04
CA CYS A 121 -12.59 -2.89 4.74
C CYS A 121 -11.83 -1.59 4.99
N ILE A 122 -10.65 -1.72 5.56
CA ILE A 122 -9.61 -0.69 5.67
C ILE A 122 -8.31 -1.20 5.05
N ASP A 123 -7.34 -0.30 4.90
CA ASP A 123 -6.03 -0.57 4.31
C ASP A 123 -5.33 -1.80 4.91
N GLY A 124 -4.93 -2.72 4.03
CA GLY A 124 -4.26 -3.96 4.41
C GLY A 124 -2.92 -3.76 5.08
N GLY A 125 -2.23 -2.66 4.78
CA GLY A 125 -0.96 -2.31 5.38
C GLY A 125 -1.00 -2.09 6.90
N VAL A 126 -2.20 -1.99 7.49
CA VAL A 126 -2.35 -1.90 8.96
C VAL A 126 -1.86 -3.18 9.65
N ILE A 127 -2.10 -4.35 9.05
CA ILE A 127 -1.72 -5.64 9.67
C ILE A 127 -0.82 -6.52 8.78
N ASP A 128 -0.77 -6.26 7.48
CA ASP A 128 0.06 -7.03 6.53
C ASP A 128 0.66 -6.11 5.45
N PRO A 129 1.61 -5.24 5.83
CA PRO A 129 2.17 -4.24 4.92
C PRO A 129 3.01 -4.85 3.78
N VAL A 130 3.56 -6.05 3.98
CA VAL A 130 4.32 -6.82 2.98
C VAL A 130 3.77 -8.26 2.98
N PRO A 131 2.76 -8.55 2.15
CA PRO A 131 1.91 -9.74 2.31
C PRO A 131 2.54 -11.04 1.75
N VAL A 132 3.76 -11.35 2.15
CA VAL A 132 4.47 -12.60 1.80
C VAL A 132 3.67 -13.83 2.22
N GLY A 133 3.09 -13.78 3.44
CA GLY A 133 2.29 -14.89 3.95
C GLY A 133 1.00 -15.11 3.16
N ALA A 134 0.36 -14.05 2.64
CA ALA A 134 -0.79 -14.19 1.78
C ALA A 134 -0.39 -14.81 0.43
N LEU A 135 0.71 -14.34 -0.17
CA LEU A 135 1.21 -14.87 -1.42
C LEU A 135 1.47 -16.39 -1.33
N ARG A 136 2.22 -16.82 -0.33
CA ARG A 136 2.54 -18.23 -0.12
C ARG A 136 1.33 -19.11 0.22
N LYS A 137 0.31 -18.56 0.93
CA LYS A 137 -0.89 -19.31 1.29
C LYS A 137 -1.81 -19.59 0.10
N TYR A 138 -1.93 -18.62 -0.82
CA TYR A 138 -2.96 -18.66 -1.87
C TYR A 138 -2.39 -18.89 -3.28
N THR A 139 -1.07 -19.10 -3.39
CA THR A 139 -0.44 -19.38 -4.67
C THR A 139 0.69 -20.41 -4.50
N ASP A 140 0.93 -21.18 -5.57
CA ASP A 140 2.00 -22.18 -5.62
C ASP A 140 3.28 -21.49 -6.13
N VAL A 141 3.91 -20.67 -5.26
CA VAL A 141 5.16 -19.98 -5.59
C VAL A 141 6.32 -20.61 -4.85
N ASP A 142 7.36 -20.98 -5.57
CA ASP A 142 8.59 -21.56 -5.00
C ASP A 142 9.45 -20.47 -4.34
N ARG A 143 9.46 -19.28 -4.93
CA ARG A 143 10.36 -18.18 -4.57
C ARG A 143 9.61 -16.87 -4.47
N VAL A 144 9.96 -16.06 -3.48
CA VAL A 144 9.28 -14.80 -3.18
C VAL A 144 10.29 -13.67 -3.07
N ILE A 145 10.13 -12.67 -3.90
CA ILE A 145 10.79 -11.37 -3.75
C ILE A 145 9.81 -10.42 -3.07
N ALA A 146 10.16 -9.95 -1.89
CA ALA A 146 9.42 -8.92 -1.20
C ALA A 146 9.99 -7.53 -1.55
N VAL A 147 9.11 -6.54 -1.72
CA VAL A 147 9.50 -5.14 -1.84
C VAL A 147 8.88 -4.38 -0.68
N SER A 148 9.72 -3.89 0.24
CA SER A 148 9.26 -3.14 1.41
C SER A 148 9.63 -1.67 1.29
N VAL A 149 8.62 -0.82 1.23
CA VAL A 149 8.74 0.65 1.31
C VAL A 149 8.56 1.16 2.74
N VAL A 150 8.41 0.25 3.71
CA VAL A 150 8.34 0.57 5.14
C VAL A 150 9.75 0.63 5.70
N PRO A 151 10.12 1.68 6.47
CA PRO A 151 11.45 1.79 7.07
C PRO A 151 11.73 0.65 8.05
N THR A 152 12.99 0.43 8.34
CA THR A 152 13.44 -0.49 9.39
C THR A 152 13.55 0.22 10.74
N PHE A 153 13.77 -0.52 11.82
CA PHE A 153 14.09 0.06 13.12
C PHE A 153 15.41 0.85 13.06
N ALA A 154 16.42 0.35 12.35
CA ALA A 154 17.67 1.05 12.15
C ALA A 154 17.49 2.40 11.42
N ASP A 155 16.66 2.45 10.38
CA ASP A 155 16.36 3.69 9.67
C ASP A 155 15.70 4.74 10.58
N VAL A 156 14.87 4.29 11.53
CA VAL A 156 14.24 5.17 12.52
C VAL A 156 15.26 5.67 13.53
N GLU A 157 16.12 4.80 14.07
CA GLU A 157 17.16 5.12 15.04
C GLU A 157 18.22 6.10 14.44
N GLU A 158 18.58 5.90 13.18
CA GLU A 158 19.49 6.78 12.45
C GLU A 158 18.85 8.10 11.98
N GLY A 159 17.57 8.31 12.29
CA GLY A 159 16.84 9.51 11.88
C GLY A 159 16.61 9.64 10.37
N LYS A 160 16.69 8.52 9.64
CA LYS A 160 16.47 8.45 8.18
C LYS A 160 15.01 8.48 7.78
N CYS A 161 14.08 8.67 8.70
CA CYS A 161 12.65 8.73 8.41
C CYS A 161 12.14 10.15 8.37
N ALA A 162 11.29 10.47 7.38
CA ALA A 162 10.53 11.70 7.44
C ALA A 162 9.74 11.75 8.75
N ARG A 163 9.82 12.87 9.46
CA ARG A 163 8.94 13.08 10.61
C ARG A 163 7.51 13.11 10.11
N ASP A 164 6.65 12.31 10.70
CA ASP A 164 5.21 12.27 10.36
C ASP A 164 4.49 13.59 10.66
N ASP A 165 5.20 14.53 11.26
CA ASP A 165 4.79 15.90 11.56
C ASP A 165 5.07 16.87 10.41
N ALA A 166 5.58 16.39 9.26
CA ALA A 166 5.71 17.23 8.07
C ALA A 166 4.38 17.91 7.76
N PRO A 167 4.36 19.25 7.65
CA PRO A 167 3.12 19.99 7.50
C PRO A 167 2.37 19.52 6.27
N LEU A 168 1.13 19.09 6.47
CA LEU A 168 0.22 18.80 5.38
C LEU A 168 0.22 19.97 4.38
N PRO A 169 0.09 19.73 3.08
CA PRO A 169 0.05 20.77 2.08
C PRO A 169 -0.90 21.89 2.51
N THR A 170 -0.57 23.13 2.19
CA THR A 170 -1.29 24.37 2.60
C THR A 170 -2.81 24.30 2.37
N PHE A 171 -3.21 23.46 1.43
CA PHE A 171 -4.58 23.12 1.13
C PHE A 171 -5.32 22.46 2.30
N TRP A 172 -4.73 21.47 2.93
CA TRP A 172 -5.28 20.79 4.10
C TRP A 172 -5.43 21.75 5.30
N LYS A 173 -4.49 22.70 5.42
CA LYS A 173 -4.59 23.78 6.41
C LYS A 173 -5.78 24.70 6.17
N ARG A 174 -6.09 25.01 4.90
CA ARG A 174 -7.27 25.84 4.54
C ARG A 174 -8.58 25.09 4.77
N PHE A 175 -8.61 23.78 4.49
CA PHE A 175 -9.78 22.93 4.70
C PHE A 175 -10.08 22.77 6.21
N GLY A 176 -9.05 22.51 7.04
CA GLY A 176 -9.18 22.43 8.49
C GLY A 176 -9.62 23.74 9.12
N LYS A 177 -9.18 24.90 8.59
CA LYS A 177 -9.58 26.21 9.04
C LYS A 177 -11.05 26.55 8.72
N SER A 178 -11.60 25.91 7.66
CA SER A 178 -13.02 26.07 7.28
C SER A 178 -13.97 25.22 8.13
N LEU A 179 -13.47 24.13 8.75
CA LEU A 179 -14.30 23.19 9.49
C LEU A 179 -14.42 23.49 10.99
N ASN A 180 -13.45 24.15 11.59
CA ASN A 180 -13.56 24.60 12.99
C ASN A 180 -12.44 25.57 13.35
N GLY A 181 -12.77 26.79 13.72
CA GLY A 181 -11.82 27.88 13.98
C GLY A 181 -10.83 27.64 15.14
N ASN A 182 -11.04 26.63 15.99
CA ASN A 182 -10.27 26.43 17.22
C ASN A 182 -9.64 25.05 17.42
N ILE A 183 -9.89 24.05 16.55
CA ILE A 183 -9.32 22.72 16.71
C ILE A 183 -8.58 22.35 15.43
N ASN A 184 -7.26 22.49 15.44
CA ASN A 184 -6.42 22.05 14.32
C ASN A 184 -6.13 20.54 14.45
N LEU A 185 -7.07 19.70 14.02
CA LEU A 185 -6.95 18.23 14.02
C LEU A 185 -5.73 17.74 13.22
N LEU A 186 -5.10 18.61 12.44
CA LEU A 186 -3.97 18.31 11.56
C LEU A 186 -2.69 19.04 12.01
N ALA A 187 -2.69 19.64 13.20
CA ALA A 187 -1.50 20.26 13.78
C ALA A 187 -0.52 19.19 14.30
N GLN A 188 0.73 19.59 14.40
CA GLN A 188 1.80 18.80 14.98
C GLN A 188 1.45 18.32 16.40
N GLY A 189 1.59 17.01 16.69
CA GLY A 189 1.27 16.44 18.00
C GLY A 189 -0.22 16.21 18.27
N ASN A 190 -1.08 16.32 17.26
CA ASN A 190 -2.50 16.05 17.42
C ASN A 190 -2.84 14.55 17.49
N MET A 191 -4.07 14.23 17.85
CA MET A 191 -4.57 12.87 18.00
C MET A 191 -4.40 12.02 16.71
N ILE A 192 -4.63 12.60 15.52
CA ILE A 192 -4.48 11.89 14.22
C ILE A 192 -3.01 11.58 13.96
N GLY A 193 -2.11 12.51 14.25
CA GLY A 193 -0.67 12.29 14.14
C GLY A 193 -0.19 11.15 15.04
N THR A 194 -0.58 11.16 16.31
CA THR A 194 -0.25 10.09 17.26
C THR A 194 -0.81 8.75 16.82
N PHE A 195 -2.05 8.70 16.34
CA PHE A 195 -2.69 7.50 15.83
C PHE A 195 -1.94 6.93 14.62
N ARG A 196 -1.56 7.78 13.67
CA ARG A 196 -0.78 7.35 12.50
C ARG A 196 0.59 6.83 12.89
N GLN A 197 1.29 7.49 13.82
CA GLN A 197 2.58 7.00 14.31
C GLN A 197 2.46 5.64 15.00
N SER A 198 1.39 5.41 15.76
CA SER A 198 1.12 4.11 16.38
C SER A 198 0.92 3.00 15.34
N ILE A 199 0.15 3.27 14.28
CA ILE A 199 0.00 2.33 13.16
C ILE A 199 1.36 2.09 12.50
N ARG A 200 2.14 3.15 12.25
CA ARG A 200 3.45 3.03 11.60
C ARG A 200 4.43 2.18 12.41
N ALA A 201 4.46 2.33 13.72
CA ALA A 201 5.28 1.50 14.60
C ALA A 201 4.92 -0.01 14.45
N ALA A 202 3.64 -0.33 14.40
CA ALA A 202 3.17 -1.69 14.14
C ALA A 202 3.56 -2.17 12.72
N GLN A 203 3.40 -1.34 11.71
CA GLN A 203 3.77 -1.66 10.32
C GLN A 203 5.26 -1.98 10.18
N ILE A 204 6.15 -1.23 10.84
CA ILE A 204 7.60 -1.48 10.85
C ILE A 204 7.90 -2.89 11.36
N ARG A 205 7.29 -3.26 12.47
CA ARG A 205 7.46 -4.60 13.06
C ARG A 205 6.95 -5.69 12.14
N LEU A 206 5.75 -5.53 11.61
CA LEU A 206 5.10 -6.52 10.73
C LEU A 206 5.85 -6.66 9.39
N ALA A 207 6.29 -5.56 8.79
CA ALA A 207 7.08 -5.60 7.57
C ALA A 207 8.42 -6.31 7.78
N HIS A 208 9.10 -6.04 8.91
CA HIS A 208 10.34 -6.72 9.27
C HIS A 208 10.16 -8.23 9.35
N GLU A 209 9.13 -8.70 10.07
CA GLU A 209 8.85 -10.13 10.19
C GLU A 209 8.39 -10.77 8.87
N SER A 210 7.65 -10.03 8.04
CA SER A 210 7.24 -10.52 6.71
C SER A 210 8.42 -10.64 5.75
N CYS A 211 9.34 -9.69 5.75
CA CYS A 211 10.53 -9.71 4.90
C CYS A 211 11.44 -10.90 5.20
N LYS A 212 11.55 -11.33 6.45
CA LYS A 212 12.32 -12.54 6.82
C LYS A 212 11.80 -13.84 6.18
N ARG A 213 10.57 -13.83 5.69
CA ARG A 213 9.91 -14.98 5.05
C ARG A 213 9.97 -14.96 3.55
N ALA A 214 10.56 -13.94 2.97
CA ALA A 214 10.87 -13.86 1.55
C ALA A 214 12.27 -14.40 1.29
N ASP A 215 12.50 -14.91 0.09
CA ASP A 215 13.83 -15.35 -0.33
C ASP A 215 14.76 -14.16 -0.58
N LEU A 216 14.19 -13.03 -1.00
CA LEU A 216 14.87 -11.75 -1.15
C LEU A 216 13.96 -10.61 -0.72
N CYS A 217 14.48 -9.65 0.04
CA CYS A 217 13.73 -8.46 0.42
C CYS A 217 14.42 -7.19 -0.09
N LEU A 218 13.84 -6.58 -1.11
CA LEU A 218 14.30 -5.31 -1.68
C LEU A 218 13.74 -4.13 -0.86
N ARG A 219 14.60 -3.16 -0.54
CA ARG A 219 14.27 -2.00 0.29
C ARG A 219 14.71 -0.72 -0.40
N PRO A 220 13.87 -0.08 -1.23
CA PRO A 220 14.18 1.21 -1.82
C PRO A 220 14.35 2.27 -0.73
N GLU A 221 15.51 2.93 -0.68
CA GLU A 221 15.81 3.93 0.34
C GLU A 221 15.22 5.30 -0.03
N HIS A 222 14.01 5.58 0.46
CA HIS A 222 13.38 6.92 0.33
C HIS A 222 12.44 7.27 1.48
N PHE A 223 12.84 6.98 2.69
CA PHE A 223 12.03 7.18 3.89
C PHE A 223 11.94 8.64 4.36
N PHE A 224 12.78 9.55 3.79
CA PHE A 224 12.78 10.98 4.15
C PHE A 224 11.63 11.78 3.56
N ALA A 225 10.91 11.22 2.59
CA ALA A 225 9.83 11.92 1.94
C ALA A 225 8.51 11.70 2.66
N PRO A 226 7.68 12.74 2.82
CA PRO A 226 6.32 12.55 3.29
C PRO A 226 5.54 11.69 2.31
N TRP A 227 4.66 10.82 2.83
CA TRP A 227 3.85 9.89 2.04
C TRP A 227 3.00 10.54 0.93
N HIS A 228 2.74 11.84 1.04
CA HIS A 228 1.95 12.64 0.10
C HIS A 228 2.81 13.45 -0.89
N ASP A 229 4.10 13.14 -1.01
CA ASP A 229 4.99 13.82 -1.96
C ASP A 229 4.88 13.20 -3.36
N TYR A 230 3.76 13.41 -3.99
CA TYR A 230 3.54 12.99 -5.37
C TYR A 230 4.40 13.78 -6.38
N ALA A 231 4.84 14.99 -6.04
CA ALA A 231 5.71 15.78 -6.90
C ALA A 231 7.10 15.16 -7.08
N GLY A 232 7.57 14.45 -6.05
CA GLY A 232 8.86 13.78 -6.04
C GLY A 232 8.84 12.34 -6.61
N PHE A 233 7.81 11.92 -7.33
CA PHE A 233 7.62 10.52 -7.75
C PHE A 233 8.82 9.90 -8.47
N ARG A 234 9.56 10.69 -9.28
CA ARG A 234 10.73 10.19 -10.02
C ARG A 234 11.81 9.63 -9.11
N ARG A 235 12.10 10.31 -7.99
CA ARG A 235 13.11 9.83 -7.03
C ARG A 235 12.74 8.49 -6.40
N PHE A 236 11.43 8.22 -6.23
CA PHE A 236 10.96 6.93 -5.71
C PHE A 236 11.12 5.82 -6.74
N ILE A 237 10.83 6.12 -8.02
CA ILE A 237 11.07 5.20 -9.14
C ILE A 237 12.57 4.92 -9.27
N ASP A 238 13.41 5.93 -9.20
CA ASP A 238 14.87 5.78 -9.30
C ASP A 238 15.44 4.96 -8.13
N ALA A 239 14.93 5.13 -6.92
CA ALA A 239 15.31 4.30 -5.79
C ALA A 239 14.90 2.83 -5.98
N GLY A 240 13.69 2.58 -6.49
CA GLY A 240 13.24 1.24 -6.83
C GLY A 240 14.11 0.60 -7.91
N ARG A 241 14.43 1.35 -8.96
CA ARG A 241 15.33 0.92 -10.04
C ARG A 241 16.74 0.61 -9.53
N LYS A 242 17.28 1.48 -8.68
CA LYS A 242 18.60 1.32 -8.07
C LYS A 242 18.67 0.00 -7.29
N VAL A 243 17.80 -0.20 -6.33
CA VAL A 243 17.82 -1.41 -5.48
C VAL A 243 17.60 -2.68 -6.30
N ALA A 244 16.72 -2.65 -7.31
CA ALA A 244 16.51 -3.80 -8.19
C ALA A 244 17.76 -4.12 -9.03
N THR A 245 18.49 -3.11 -9.48
CA THR A 245 19.74 -3.28 -10.26
C THR A 245 20.86 -3.81 -9.37
N GLU A 246 21.00 -3.31 -8.15
CA GLU A 246 22.02 -3.75 -7.17
C GLU A 246 21.86 -5.24 -6.80
N HIS A 247 20.61 -5.76 -6.81
CA HIS A 247 20.31 -7.17 -6.50
C HIS A 247 20.03 -8.03 -7.75
N LEU A 248 20.38 -7.54 -8.93
CA LEU A 248 20.03 -8.22 -10.18
C LEU A 248 20.64 -9.62 -10.29
N ASP A 249 21.86 -9.81 -9.80
CA ASP A 249 22.54 -11.11 -9.85
C ASP A 249 21.92 -12.09 -8.84
N GLU A 250 21.48 -11.64 -7.68
CA GLU A 250 20.71 -12.45 -6.72
C GLU A 250 19.35 -12.87 -7.33
N ILE A 251 18.66 -11.94 -7.99
CA ILE A 251 17.40 -12.22 -8.67
C ILE A 251 17.60 -13.24 -9.78
N ARG A 252 18.69 -13.12 -10.56
CA ARG A 252 19.03 -14.09 -11.60
C ARG A 252 19.37 -15.47 -11.03
N ALA A 253 20.11 -15.50 -9.92
CA ALA A 253 20.43 -16.74 -9.22
C ALA A 253 19.16 -17.47 -8.74
N MET A 254 18.16 -16.72 -8.24
CA MET A 254 16.87 -17.29 -7.85
C MET A 254 16.11 -17.95 -9.01
N LEU A 255 16.42 -17.65 -10.26
CA LEU A 255 15.79 -18.27 -11.42
C LEU A 255 16.46 -19.59 -11.85
N GLN A 256 17.62 -19.92 -11.26
CA GLN A 256 18.31 -21.16 -11.58
C GLN A 256 17.61 -22.38 -10.96
N PRO A 257 17.61 -23.55 -11.64
CA PRO A 257 16.93 -24.75 -11.13
C PRO A 257 17.50 -25.28 -9.81
N ASP A 258 18.78 -25.07 -9.57
CA ASP A 258 19.54 -25.52 -8.41
C ASP A 258 19.55 -24.53 -7.24
N TYR A 259 18.84 -23.41 -7.35
CA TYR A 259 18.72 -22.45 -6.27
C TYR A 259 18.09 -23.09 -5.02
N GLN A 260 18.80 -23.01 -3.91
CA GLN A 260 18.30 -23.44 -2.60
C GLN A 260 17.75 -22.20 -1.86
N PRO A 261 16.43 -22.13 -1.63
CA PRO A 261 15.86 -21.04 -0.84
C PRO A 261 16.39 -21.09 0.59
N ASN A 262 16.54 -19.91 1.19
CA ASN A 262 16.88 -19.82 2.60
C ASN A 262 15.84 -20.58 3.46
N GLU A 263 16.29 -21.20 4.58
CA GLU A 263 15.36 -21.81 5.52
C GLU A 263 14.34 -20.79 6.00
N ILE A 264 13.12 -20.94 5.52
CA ILE A 264 12.02 -20.02 5.83
C ILE A 264 11.39 -20.48 7.13
N THR A 265 11.34 -19.59 8.12
CA THR A 265 10.59 -19.84 9.35
C THR A 265 9.14 -20.17 9.00
N PRO A 266 8.61 -21.35 9.42
CA PRO A 266 7.26 -21.77 9.06
C PRO A 266 6.22 -20.70 9.41
N PHE A 267 5.34 -20.40 8.46
CA PHE A 267 4.24 -19.49 8.70
C PHE A 267 3.26 -20.13 9.67
N LYS A 268 3.12 -19.56 10.86
CA LYS A 268 1.95 -19.82 11.69
C LYS A 268 0.81 -18.99 11.13
N PRO A 269 -0.19 -19.60 10.46
CA PRO A 269 -1.28 -18.83 9.85
C PRO A 269 -1.99 -18.02 10.94
N MET A 270 -2.03 -16.70 10.76
CA MET A 270 -3.04 -15.93 11.46
C MET A 270 -4.39 -16.40 10.91
N VAL A 271 -5.27 -16.80 11.81
CA VAL A 271 -6.62 -17.23 11.47
C VAL A 271 -7.29 -16.06 10.72
N GLY A 272 -7.53 -16.22 9.43
CA GLY A 272 -8.22 -15.26 8.58
C GLY A 272 -9.33 -15.98 7.84
N HIS A 273 -10.47 -15.34 7.65
CA HIS A 273 -11.52 -15.86 6.81
C HIS A 273 -11.20 -15.60 5.34
N ASP A 274 -11.38 -16.63 4.52
CA ASP A 274 -11.34 -16.49 3.08
C ASP A 274 -12.68 -15.85 2.66
N VAL A 275 -12.60 -14.66 2.08
CA VAL A 275 -13.74 -14.09 1.35
C VAL A 275 -13.62 -14.62 -0.07
N ALA A 276 -14.60 -15.39 -0.46
CA ALA A 276 -14.69 -16.06 -1.75
C ALA A 276 -14.79 -15.05 -2.90
#